data_02272ebc927d4bac07c1809d8ab88d75
#
_entry.id   02272ebc927d4bac07c1809d8ab88d75
#
_cell.length_a   1.000
_cell.length_b   1.000
_cell.length_c   1.000
_cell.angle_alpha   90.00
_cell.angle_beta   90.00
_cell.angle_gamma   90.00
#
_symmetry.space_group_name_H-M   'P 1'
#
loop_
_entity.id
_entity.type
_entity.pdbx_description
1 polymer ?
#
loop_
_entity_poly.entity_id
_entity_poly.type
_entity_poly.pdbx_seq_one_letter_code
_entity_poly.pdbx_strand_id
1 'polypeptide(L)'
;RNAELKDSVALTKFIYWLKNNYDKMKITELSASEKLTQLRSEQEGYVRDSFEPLHAFGAHAAMMHYSPTPESDVELKGGQMLLSDTGGGYLEGSTDITRTTILGSISDEMKKYYTAVYKSMQHLSAANFLYGNHGWSLDVLARQPIWDLNKDFQCGTGHGFGYLGSIHEPPTGFRWYIVPSKNEHHQFEEGMMVTDEPGIYEEGEFG
;
A
#
# COMPACT_ATOMS: atom_id res chain seq x y z
N ARG A 1 -15.09 5.07 -6.49
CA ARG A 1 -15.72 4.91 -5.17
C ARG A 1 -16.40 3.54 -4.98
N ASN A 2 -17.22 3.06 -5.95
CA ASN A 2 -17.88 1.75 -5.81
C ASN A 2 -16.87 0.60 -5.81
N ALA A 3 -15.88 0.63 -6.70
CA ALA A 3 -14.79 -0.35 -6.72
C ALA A 3 -14.05 -0.37 -5.38
N GLU A 4 -13.68 0.79 -4.84
CA GLU A 4 -13.01 0.93 -3.54
C GLU A 4 -13.83 0.31 -2.40
N LEU A 5 -15.15 0.51 -2.40
CA LEU A 5 -16.03 -0.06 -1.39
C LEU A 5 -16.05 -1.59 -1.45
N LYS A 6 -16.16 -2.16 -2.66
CA LYS A 6 -16.15 -3.61 -2.88
C LYS A 6 -14.80 -4.22 -2.47
N ASP A 7 -13.70 -3.61 -2.88
CA ASP A 7 -12.36 -4.09 -2.55
C ASP A 7 -12.07 -3.97 -1.05
N SER A 8 -12.51 -2.89 -0.41
CA SER A 8 -12.40 -2.72 1.04
C SER A 8 -13.13 -3.82 1.81
N VAL A 9 -14.26 -4.32 1.31
CA VAL A 9 -14.96 -5.48 1.89
C VAL A 9 -14.12 -6.75 1.74
N ALA A 10 -13.56 -7.02 0.56
CA ALA A 10 -12.71 -8.18 0.33
C ALA A 10 -11.46 -8.14 1.22
N LEU A 11 -10.78 -7.00 1.27
CA LEU A 11 -9.58 -6.80 2.10
C LEU A 11 -9.90 -6.93 3.61
N THR A 12 -11.02 -6.39 4.07
CA THR A 12 -11.43 -6.52 5.48
C THR A 12 -11.68 -7.99 5.85
N LYS A 13 -12.37 -8.74 4.98
CA LYS A 13 -12.55 -10.19 5.16
C LYS A 13 -11.21 -10.93 5.18
N PHE A 14 -10.28 -10.55 4.31
CA PHE A 14 -8.94 -11.12 4.26
C PHE A 14 -8.17 -10.87 5.57
N ILE A 15 -8.09 -9.63 6.04
CA ILE A 15 -7.40 -9.28 7.29
C ILE A 15 -8.03 -10.03 8.48
N TYR A 16 -9.35 -10.11 8.54
CA TYR A 16 -10.05 -10.88 9.56
C TYR A 16 -9.68 -12.37 9.50
N TRP A 17 -9.73 -12.96 8.31
CA TRP A 17 -9.35 -14.35 8.11
C TRP A 17 -7.89 -14.59 8.50
N LEU A 18 -6.97 -13.75 8.04
CA LEU A 18 -5.54 -13.86 8.33
C LEU A 18 -5.27 -13.83 9.84
N LYS A 19 -5.80 -12.82 10.54
CA LYS A 19 -5.60 -12.67 11.99
C LYS A 19 -6.17 -13.81 12.83
N ASN A 20 -7.16 -14.52 12.32
CA ASN A 20 -7.77 -15.66 13.03
C ASN A 20 -7.16 -17.01 12.69
N ASN A 21 -6.26 -17.09 11.69
CA ASN A 21 -5.77 -18.37 11.18
C ASN A 21 -4.24 -18.48 11.07
N TYR A 22 -3.48 -17.38 11.12
CA TYR A 22 -2.02 -17.41 10.92
C TYR A 22 -1.28 -18.34 11.90
N ASP A 23 -1.84 -18.60 13.08
CA ASP A 23 -1.29 -19.49 14.12
C ASP A 23 -1.97 -20.88 14.18
N LYS A 24 -2.98 -21.13 13.33
CA LYS A 24 -3.79 -22.37 13.33
C LYS A 24 -3.57 -23.24 12.11
N MET A 25 -3.10 -22.64 11.02
CA MET A 25 -2.85 -23.35 9.77
C MET A 25 -1.65 -22.72 9.07
N LYS A 26 -0.99 -23.49 8.20
CA LYS A 26 0.10 -22.95 7.40
C LYS A 26 -0.45 -21.96 6.38
N ILE A 27 -0.04 -20.71 6.49
CA ILE A 27 -0.31 -19.63 5.54
C ILE A 27 1.05 -19.11 5.07
N THR A 28 1.21 -18.93 3.77
CA THR A 28 2.41 -18.36 3.15
C THR A 28 2.06 -17.08 2.39
N GLU A 29 3.06 -16.35 1.91
CA GLU A 29 2.84 -15.13 1.10
C GLU A 29 1.99 -15.44 -0.13
N LEU A 30 2.28 -16.53 -0.85
CA LEU A 30 1.52 -16.96 -2.02
C LEU A 30 0.09 -17.36 -1.65
N SER A 31 -0.09 -18.18 -0.60
CA SER A 31 -1.44 -18.59 -0.19
C SER A 31 -2.27 -17.42 0.37
N ALA A 32 -1.63 -16.39 0.93
CA ALA A 32 -2.28 -15.15 1.32
C ALA A 32 -2.77 -14.36 0.09
N SER A 33 -1.94 -14.29 -0.96
CA SER A 33 -2.28 -13.68 -2.24
C SER A 33 -3.49 -14.37 -2.88
N GLU A 34 -3.44 -15.69 -3.01
CA GLU A 34 -4.54 -16.49 -3.54
C GLU A 34 -5.85 -16.27 -2.76
N LYS A 35 -5.75 -16.19 -1.42
CA LYS A 35 -6.92 -15.97 -0.56
C LYS A 35 -7.55 -14.60 -0.78
N LEU A 36 -6.76 -13.55 -0.93
CA LEU A 36 -7.30 -12.21 -1.19
C LEU A 36 -7.93 -12.13 -2.59
N THR A 37 -7.27 -12.67 -3.61
CA THR A 37 -7.83 -12.75 -4.97
C THR A 37 -9.14 -13.55 -4.99
N GLN A 38 -9.25 -14.65 -4.24
CA GLN A 38 -10.50 -15.36 -4.06
C GLN A 38 -11.60 -14.45 -3.49
N LEU A 39 -11.32 -13.73 -2.41
CA LEU A 39 -12.31 -12.85 -1.77
C LEU A 39 -12.72 -11.67 -2.65
N ARG A 40 -11.81 -11.17 -3.50
CA ARG A 40 -12.11 -10.19 -4.54
C ARG A 40 -13.02 -10.75 -5.62
N SER A 41 -12.77 -11.98 -6.06
CA SER A 41 -13.59 -12.63 -7.09
C SER A 41 -15.04 -12.88 -6.65
N GLU A 42 -15.32 -12.86 -5.35
CA GLU A 42 -16.67 -12.94 -4.80
C GLU A 42 -17.43 -11.59 -4.90
N GLN A 43 -16.74 -10.50 -5.23
CA GLN A 43 -17.37 -9.18 -5.36
C GLN A 43 -17.95 -8.99 -6.76
N GLU A 44 -19.13 -8.41 -6.83
CA GLU A 44 -19.80 -8.14 -8.11
C GLU A 44 -18.95 -7.22 -9.01
N GLY A 45 -18.79 -7.62 -10.27
CA GLY A 45 -18.07 -6.84 -11.27
C GLY A 45 -16.54 -6.96 -11.19
N TYR A 46 -15.99 -7.84 -10.35
CA TYR A 46 -14.57 -8.15 -10.36
C TYR A 46 -14.15 -8.77 -11.71
N VAL A 47 -13.06 -8.29 -12.26
CA VAL A 47 -12.51 -8.72 -13.55
C VAL A 47 -11.16 -9.43 -13.36
N ARG A 48 -10.28 -8.84 -12.58
CA ARG A 48 -8.91 -9.32 -12.32
C ARG A 48 -8.28 -8.50 -11.20
N ASP A 49 -7.10 -8.87 -10.73
CA ASP A 49 -6.27 -7.95 -9.95
C ASP A 49 -5.82 -6.76 -10.83
N SER A 50 -5.73 -5.57 -10.26
CA SER A 50 -5.35 -4.36 -10.99
C SER A 50 -3.86 -4.31 -11.32
N PHE A 51 -3.06 -4.98 -10.49
CA PHE A 51 -1.63 -5.25 -10.68
C PHE A 51 -1.26 -6.55 -9.96
N GLU A 52 -0.03 -7.02 -10.15
CA GLU A 52 0.47 -8.22 -9.48
C GLU A 52 0.45 -8.04 -7.96
N PRO A 53 -0.31 -8.85 -7.21
CA PRO A 53 -0.42 -8.70 -5.77
C PRO A 53 0.92 -8.92 -5.06
N LEU A 54 1.30 -7.98 -4.22
CA LEU A 54 2.49 -8.05 -3.39
C LEU A 54 2.09 -8.37 -1.96
N HIS A 55 2.47 -9.56 -1.49
CA HIS A 55 2.41 -9.92 -0.09
C HIS A 55 3.83 -10.21 0.38
N ALA A 56 4.38 -9.36 1.24
CA ALA A 56 5.75 -9.44 1.71
C ALA A 56 5.80 -9.55 3.24
N PHE A 57 6.38 -10.62 3.73
CA PHE A 57 6.43 -10.93 5.17
C PHE A 57 7.82 -10.67 5.75
N GLY A 58 7.88 -9.94 6.86
CA GLY A 58 9.13 -9.66 7.55
C GLY A 58 10.16 -8.98 6.65
N ALA A 59 11.33 -9.59 6.50
CA ALA A 59 12.43 -9.04 5.72
C ALA A 59 12.11 -8.82 4.23
N HIS A 60 11.19 -9.60 3.65
CA HIS A 60 10.77 -9.41 2.26
C HIS A 60 10.09 -8.04 2.05
N ALA A 61 9.40 -7.53 3.06
CA ALA A 61 8.73 -6.23 3.00
C ALA A 61 9.70 -5.03 2.92
N ALA A 62 10.98 -5.24 3.25
CA ALA A 62 12.01 -4.21 3.05
C ALA A 62 12.39 -4.01 1.57
N MET A 63 12.00 -4.93 0.69
CA MET A 63 12.27 -4.86 -0.74
C MET A 63 11.03 -4.30 -1.46
N MET A 64 11.11 -3.05 -1.89
CA MET A 64 10.04 -2.45 -2.71
C MET A 64 9.82 -3.27 -3.99
N HIS A 65 8.56 -3.45 -4.37
CA HIS A 65 8.17 -4.26 -5.52
C HIS A 65 8.57 -5.75 -5.42
N TYR A 66 8.76 -6.27 -4.18
CA TYR A 66 8.93 -7.70 -3.98
C TYR A 66 7.69 -8.46 -4.49
N SER A 67 7.93 -9.56 -5.20
CA SER A 67 6.87 -10.48 -5.59
C SER A 67 7.28 -11.89 -5.15
N PRO A 68 6.47 -12.58 -4.34
CA PRO A 68 6.79 -13.93 -3.90
C PRO A 68 6.78 -14.90 -5.08
N THR A 69 7.76 -15.80 -5.09
CA THR A 69 7.85 -16.93 -6.03
C THR A 69 7.79 -18.23 -5.25
N PRO A 70 7.54 -19.39 -5.91
CA PRO A 70 7.58 -20.66 -5.22
C PRO A 70 8.88 -20.93 -4.45
N GLU A 71 10.01 -20.35 -4.92
CA GLU A 71 11.32 -20.51 -4.31
C GLU A 71 11.55 -19.56 -3.13
N SER A 72 10.94 -18.38 -3.16
CA SER A 72 11.11 -17.36 -2.11
C SER A 72 9.97 -17.36 -1.08
N ASP A 73 8.88 -18.11 -1.35
CA ASP A 73 7.69 -18.14 -0.51
C ASP A 73 7.97 -18.55 0.93
N VAL A 74 7.53 -17.74 1.88
CA VAL A 74 7.76 -18.01 3.30
C VAL A 74 6.44 -18.12 4.07
N GLU A 75 6.50 -18.91 5.15
CA GLU A 75 5.36 -19.07 6.05
C GLU A 75 5.22 -17.88 6.99
N LEU A 76 4.00 -17.35 7.09
CA LEU A 76 3.63 -16.27 7.99
C LEU A 76 3.58 -16.75 9.44
N LYS A 77 4.22 -16.00 10.34
CA LYS A 77 4.33 -16.35 11.77
C LYS A 77 4.09 -15.14 12.67
N GLY A 78 3.73 -15.41 13.93
CA GLY A 78 3.62 -14.36 14.93
C GLY A 78 4.96 -13.66 15.20
N GLY A 79 4.91 -12.39 15.58
CA GLY A 79 6.08 -11.59 15.90
C GLY A 79 6.57 -10.70 14.75
N GLN A 80 5.84 -10.68 13.63
CA GLN A 80 6.21 -9.94 12.43
C GLN A 80 5.01 -9.28 11.75
N MET A 81 5.26 -8.53 10.70
CA MET A 81 4.28 -7.82 9.89
C MET A 81 4.21 -8.42 8.48
N LEU A 82 3.00 -8.43 7.91
CA LEU A 82 2.74 -8.69 6.50
C LEU A 82 2.37 -7.39 5.82
N LEU A 83 3.19 -6.91 4.92
CA LEU A 83 2.86 -5.84 3.99
C LEU A 83 2.08 -6.46 2.82
N SER A 84 0.90 -5.93 2.54
CA SER A 84 0.06 -6.34 1.44
C SER A 84 -0.24 -5.11 0.57
N ASP A 85 0.40 -5.04 -0.58
CA ASP A 85 0.18 -4.02 -1.60
C ASP A 85 -0.54 -4.67 -2.78
N THR A 86 -1.80 -4.34 -2.95
CA THR A 86 -2.71 -5.10 -3.80
C THR A 86 -3.86 -4.25 -4.31
N GLY A 87 -4.45 -4.64 -5.42
CA GLY A 87 -5.63 -3.95 -5.93
C GLY A 87 -6.52 -4.86 -6.79
N GLY A 88 -7.77 -4.50 -6.91
CA GLY A 88 -8.76 -5.17 -7.76
C GLY A 88 -9.19 -4.31 -8.94
N GLY A 89 -9.32 -4.92 -10.09
CA GLY A 89 -9.96 -4.32 -11.27
C GLY A 89 -11.43 -4.75 -11.33
N TYR A 90 -12.32 -3.79 -11.30
CA TYR A 90 -13.76 -3.97 -11.35
C TYR A 90 -14.35 -3.25 -12.58
N LEU A 91 -15.58 -3.59 -12.96
CA LEU A 91 -16.27 -2.89 -14.05
C LEU A 91 -16.43 -1.38 -13.79
N GLU A 92 -16.41 -0.96 -12.52
CA GLU A 92 -16.54 0.43 -12.10
C GLU A 92 -15.21 1.16 -11.94
N GLY A 93 -14.08 0.47 -12.02
CA GLY A 93 -12.73 1.04 -11.90
C GLY A 93 -11.74 0.12 -11.20
N SER A 94 -10.51 0.56 -11.10
CA SER A 94 -9.44 -0.13 -10.37
C SER A 94 -9.30 0.40 -8.94
N THR A 95 -8.67 -0.42 -8.09
CA THR A 95 -8.26 -0.04 -6.73
C THR A 95 -6.78 -0.27 -6.56
N ASP A 96 -6.21 0.42 -5.58
CA ASP A 96 -4.83 0.33 -5.16
C ASP A 96 -4.79 0.53 -3.64
N ILE A 97 -4.55 -0.54 -2.90
CA ILE A 97 -4.65 -0.53 -1.44
C ILE A 97 -3.49 -1.27 -0.80
N THR A 98 -2.67 -0.54 -0.05
CA THR A 98 -1.64 -1.13 0.79
C THR A 98 -2.08 -1.20 2.25
N ARG A 99 -1.82 -2.33 2.89
CA ARG A 99 -2.00 -2.50 4.34
C ARG A 99 -0.89 -3.36 4.92
N THR A 100 -0.31 -2.87 6.03
CA THR A 100 0.64 -3.67 6.82
C THR A 100 -0.10 -4.27 8.01
N THR A 101 -0.22 -5.61 8.01
CA THR A 101 -0.95 -6.37 9.03
C THR A 101 -0.01 -6.96 10.06
N ILE A 102 -0.21 -6.59 11.33
CA ILE A 102 0.57 -7.12 12.45
C ILE A 102 0.05 -8.52 12.83
N LEU A 103 0.96 -9.50 12.90
CA LEU A 103 0.68 -10.87 13.33
C LEU A 103 1.32 -11.12 14.70
N GLY A 104 0.50 -11.28 15.73
CA GLY A 104 0.95 -11.45 17.12
C GLY A 104 1.55 -10.17 17.71
N SER A 105 2.56 -10.33 18.58
CA SER A 105 3.23 -9.21 19.26
C SER A 105 4.49 -8.82 18.50
N ILE A 106 4.67 -7.54 18.22
CA ILE A 106 5.85 -6.98 17.54
C ILE A 106 6.70 -6.16 18.49
N SER A 107 7.95 -5.86 18.11
CA SER A 107 8.88 -5.05 18.88
C SER A 107 8.40 -3.61 19.05
N ASP A 108 8.94 -2.90 20.03
CA ASP A 108 8.62 -1.48 20.23
C ASP A 108 9.19 -0.60 19.11
N GLU A 109 10.26 -1.02 18.46
CA GLU A 109 10.80 -0.37 17.27
C GLU A 109 9.82 -0.48 16.08
N MET A 110 9.32 -1.68 15.79
CA MET A 110 8.28 -1.88 14.77
C MET A 110 7.04 -1.03 15.04
N LYS A 111 6.56 -0.98 16.30
CA LYS A 111 5.43 -0.11 16.69
C LYS A 111 5.73 1.36 16.44
N LYS A 112 6.95 1.80 16.75
CA LYS A 112 7.39 3.19 16.55
C LYS A 112 7.35 3.54 15.07
N TYR A 113 7.89 2.69 14.20
CA TYR A 113 7.93 2.93 12.76
C TYR A 113 6.54 2.82 12.12
N TYR A 114 5.76 1.82 12.48
CA TYR A 114 4.36 1.71 12.07
C TYR A 114 3.56 2.98 12.42
N THR A 115 3.76 3.49 13.64
CA THR A 115 3.09 4.73 14.09
C THR A 115 3.57 5.95 13.31
N ALA A 116 4.85 6.04 12.95
CA ALA A 116 5.39 7.12 12.14
C ALA A 116 4.81 7.12 10.73
N VAL A 117 4.74 5.95 10.09
CA VAL A 117 4.10 5.80 8.77
C VAL A 117 2.61 6.15 8.83
N TYR A 118 1.90 5.71 9.86
CA TYR A 118 0.49 6.09 10.06
C TYR A 118 0.32 7.61 10.22
N LYS A 119 1.17 8.27 11.01
CA LYS A 119 1.16 9.74 11.14
C LYS A 119 1.48 10.42 9.81
N SER A 120 2.45 9.90 9.08
CA SER A 120 2.85 10.36 7.76
C SER A 120 1.66 10.42 6.80
N MET A 121 0.96 9.32 6.65
CA MET A 121 -0.25 9.21 5.85
C MET A 121 -1.35 10.17 6.35
N GLN A 122 -1.58 10.24 7.66
CA GLN A 122 -2.60 11.14 8.23
C GLN A 122 -2.27 12.62 8.00
N HIS A 123 -0.99 13.03 8.06
CA HIS A 123 -0.59 14.41 7.80
C HIS A 123 -0.87 14.81 6.35
N LEU A 124 -0.58 13.94 5.40
CA LEU A 124 -0.84 14.22 3.99
C LEU A 124 -2.34 14.19 3.69
N SER A 125 -3.06 13.17 4.12
CA SER A 125 -4.49 13.02 3.84
C SER A 125 -5.36 14.11 4.49
N ALA A 126 -4.91 14.70 5.60
CA ALA A 126 -5.60 15.80 6.28
C ALA A 126 -5.16 17.20 5.79
N ALA A 127 -4.27 17.28 4.81
CA ALA A 127 -3.72 18.54 4.35
C ALA A 127 -4.77 19.46 3.71
N ASN A 128 -4.80 20.70 4.15
CA ASN A 128 -5.52 21.78 3.49
C ASN A 128 -4.51 22.64 2.73
N PHE A 129 -4.75 22.84 1.46
CA PHE A 129 -3.83 23.61 0.61
C PHE A 129 -4.61 24.50 -0.38
N LEU A 130 -3.95 25.54 -0.88
CA LEU A 130 -4.55 26.45 -1.85
C LEU A 130 -4.58 25.81 -3.23
N TYR A 131 -5.62 26.11 -4.00
CA TYR A 131 -5.69 25.75 -5.42
C TYR A 131 -4.45 26.23 -6.17
N GLY A 132 -3.99 25.42 -7.11
CA GLY A 132 -2.74 25.65 -7.84
C GLY A 132 -1.52 24.95 -7.23
N ASN A 133 -1.66 24.24 -6.10
CA ASN A 133 -0.58 23.44 -5.54
C ASN A 133 -0.37 22.13 -6.30
N HIS A 134 0.84 21.59 -6.16
CA HIS A 134 1.30 20.37 -6.80
C HIS A 134 1.76 19.35 -5.77
N GLY A 135 1.80 18.09 -6.14
CA GLY A 135 2.20 16.99 -5.26
C GLY A 135 3.59 17.16 -4.64
N TRP A 136 4.54 17.73 -5.37
CA TRP A 136 5.91 17.97 -4.84
C TRP A 136 5.93 18.93 -3.63
N SER A 137 5.02 19.90 -3.56
CA SER A 137 4.96 20.86 -2.44
C SER A 137 4.27 20.29 -1.21
N LEU A 138 3.50 19.22 -1.38
CA LEU A 138 2.73 18.55 -0.33
C LEU A 138 3.43 17.31 0.22
N ASP A 139 4.31 16.70 -0.54
CA ASP A 139 5.03 15.46 -0.21
C ASP A 139 5.76 15.55 1.14
N VAL A 140 6.29 16.71 1.48
CA VAL A 140 6.97 16.96 2.76
C VAL A 140 6.09 16.66 3.98
N LEU A 141 4.77 16.80 3.85
CA LEU A 141 3.83 16.53 4.94
C LEU A 141 3.83 15.04 5.32
N ALA A 142 4.01 14.17 4.34
CA ALA A 142 4.17 12.75 4.57
C ALA A 142 5.59 12.41 5.09
N ARG A 143 6.64 13.07 4.59
CA ARG A 143 8.01 12.74 4.98
C ARG A 143 8.40 13.21 6.38
N GLN A 144 7.84 14.32 6.84
CA GLN A 144 8.22 14.94 8.12
C GLN A 144 8.21 13.94 9.30
N PRO A 145 7.17 13.13 9.58
CA PRO A 145 7.17 12.20 10.70
C PRO A 145 8.21 11.08 10.58
N ILE A 146 8.64 10.77 9.36
CA ILE A 146 9.67 9.77 9.06
C ILE A 146 11.06 10.39 9.24
N TRP A 147 11.28 11.61 8.76
CA TRP A 147 12.52 12.35 8.97
C TRP A 147 12.80 12.64 10.45
N ASP A 148 11.78 12.83 11.27
CA ASP A 148 11.92 12.98 12.73
C ASP A 148 12.56 11.74 13.39
N LEU A 149 12.57 10.60 12.68
CA LEU A 149 13.24 9.36 13.08
C LEU A 149 14.61 9.17 12.42
N ASN A 150 15.12 10.17 11.67
CA ASN A 150 16.29 10.05 10.79
C ASN A 150 16.17 8.91 9.77
N LYS A 151 14.94 8.66 9.28
CA LYS A 151 14.63 7.69 8.22
C LYS A 151 14.09 8.44 6.99
N ASP A 152 14.12 7.78 5.85
CA ASP A 152 13.51 8.27 4.61
C ASP A 152 13.13 7.07 3.74
N PHE A 153 12.34 7.31 2.70
CA PHE A 153 12.02 6.33 1.66
C PHE A 153 12.30 6.92 0.28
N GLN A 154 12.75 6.06 -0.64
CA GLN A 154 13.23 6.48 -1.96
C GLN A 154 12.15 6.42 -3.05
N CYS A 155 11.02 5.78 -2.78
CA CYS A 155 9.88 5.75 -3.70
C CYS A 155 9.08 7.05 -3.67
N GLY A 156 8.14 7.18 -4.63
CA GLY A 156 7.12 8.22 -4.54
C GLY A 156 6.20 7.99 -3.36
N THR A 157 5.65 9.06 -2.84
CA THR A 157 4.69 9.01 -1.72
C THR A 157 3.29 8.67 -2.22
N GLY A 158 3.03 8.83 -3.51
CA GLY A 158 1.75 8.51 -4.11
C GLY A 158 1.69 8.91 -5.58
N HIS A 159 0.69 8.41 -6.26
CA HIS A 159 0.45 8.61 -7.68
C HIS A 159 -1.05 8.63 -8.00
N GLY A 160 -1.41 9.16 -9.16
CA GLY A 160 -2.74 8.96 -9.72
C GLY A 160 -2.95 7.51 -10.12
N PHE A 161 -4.17 7.00 -10.04
CA PHE A 161 -4.46 5.63 -10.45
C PHE A 161 -5.64 5.56 -11.45
N GLY A 162 -5.50 4.64 -12.40
CA GLY A 162 -6.33 4.55 -13.57
C GLY A 162 -7.65 3.81 -13.36
N TYR A 163 -8.58 4.04 -14.29
CA TYR A 163 -9.88 3.36 -14.30
C TYR A 163 -9.76 1.88 -14.69
N LEU A 164 -9.06 1.56 -15.77
CA LEU A 164 -9.01 0.19 -16.32
C LEU A 164 -7.67 -0.17 -17.01
N GLY A 165 -6.70 0.64 -16.97
CA GLY A 165 -5.42 0.41 -17.64
C GLY A 165 -4.30 0.09 -16.65
N SER A 166 -3.19 0.82 -16.81
CA SER A 166 -2.12 0.83 -15.83
C SER A 166 -2.62 1.43 -14.52
N ILE A 167 -2.21 0.84 -13.41
CA ILE A 167 -2.55 1.39 -12.10
C ILE A 167 -1.93 2.77 -11.90
N HIS A 168 -0.69 2.98 -12.34
CA HIS A 168 -0.04 4.29 -12.35
C HIS A 168 -0.57 5.14 -13.50
N GLU A 169 -1.36 6.16 -13.21
CA GLU A 169 -1.94 7.05 -14.20
C GLU A 169 -1.66 8.52 -13.84
N PRO A 170 -1.07 9.31 -14.78
CA PRO A 170 -0.92 10.74 -14.59
C PRO A 170 -2.29 11.44 -14.54
N PRO A 171 -2.43 12.75 -14.19
CA PRO A 171 -1.36 13.72 -14.36
C PRO A 171 -0.66 14.19 -13.07
N THR A 172 -0.98 13.63 -11.92
CA THR A 172 -0.41 14.09 -10.65
C THR A 172 -0.01 12.95 -9.73
N GLY A 173 0.78 13.27 -8.70
CA GLY A 173 1.25 12.33 -7.69
C GLY A 173 2.05 13.08 -6.63
N PHE A 174 2.46 12.39 -5.57
CA PHE A 174 3.27 12.95 -4.49
C PHE A 174 4.70 12.46 -4.61
N ARG A 175 5.64 13.41 -4.85
CA ARG A 175 7.09 13.17 -4.87
C ARG A 175 7.80 14.41 -4.37
N TRP A 176 8.86 14.26 -3.62
CA TRP A 176 9.68 15.38 -3.14
C TRP A 176 10.52 16.04 -4.26
N TYR A 177 10.59 15.44 -5.46
CA TYR A 177 11.29 15.97 -6.62
C TYR A 177 10.50 15.70 -7.91
N ILE A 178 10.76 16.52 -8.92
CA ILE A 178 10.12 16.38 -10.23
C ILE A 178 10.82 15.30 -11.03
N VAL A 179 10.04 14.34 -11.53
CA VAL A 179 10.48 13.32 -12.50
C VAL A 179 9.83 13.61 -13.84
N PRO A 180 10.53 14.27 -14.78
CA PRO A 180 9.92 14.72 -16.06
C PRO A 180 9.26 13.60 -16.86
N SER A 181 9.83 12.39 -16.83
CA SER A 181 9.31 11.23 -17.54
C SER A 181 8.00 10.68 -16.96
N LYS A 182 7.65 11.02 -15.73
CA LYS A 182 6.43 10.56 -15.07
C LYS A 182 5.21 11.43 -15.35
N ASN A 183 5.42 12.67 -15.84
CA ASN A 183 4.33 13.63 -16.08
C ASN A 183 3.39 13.84 -14.88
N GLU A 184 3.95 13.78 -13.65
CA GLU A 184 3.23 13.88 -12.37
C GLU A 184 3.30 15.31 -11.77
N HIS A 185 3.41 16.32 -12.60
CA HIS A 185 3.62 17.70 -12.17
C HIS A 185 2.44 18.63 -12.43
N HIS A 186 1.28 18.04 -12.70
CA HIS A 186 0.05 18.81 -12.82
C HIS A 186 -0.46 19.24 -11.44
N GLN A 187 -1.08 20.40 -11.36
CA GLN A 187 -1.74 20.85 -10.13
C GLN A 187 -2.93 19.95 -9.78
N PHE A 188 -3.30 19.90 -8.50
CA PHE A 188 -4.48 19.16 -8.08
C PHE A 188 -5.77 19.83 -8.52
N GLU A 189 -6.68 19.02 -9.06
CA GLU A 189 -8.01 19.40 -9.47
C GLU A 189 -9.05 18.60 -8.70
N GLU A 190 -10.24 19.15 -8.54
CA GLU A 190 -11.36 18.46 -7.90
C GLU A 190 -11.71 17.17 -8.67
N GLY A 191 -11.89 16.09 -7.94
CA GLY A 191 -12.21 14.76 -8.48
C GLY A 191 -11.02 13.89 -8.85
N MET A 192 -9.79 14.39 -8.76
CA MET A 192 -8.61 13.55 -8.90
C MET A 192 -8.51 12.54 -7.77
N MET A 193 -8.14 11.32 -8.10
CA MET A 193 -7.86 10.25 -7.15
C MET A 193 -6.37 9.95 -7.17
N VAL A 194 -5.76 9.92 -5.99
CA VAL A 194 -4.34 9.67 -5.81
C VAL A 194 -4.13 8.74 -4.62
N THR A 195 -3.06 7.94 -4.67
CA THR A 195 -2.63 7.15 -3.53
C THR A 195 -1.88 8.01 -2.51
N ASP A 196 -1.83 7.55 -1.26
CA ASP A 196 -1.06 8.12 -0.15
C ASP A 196 -0.38 6.97 0.58
N GLU A 197 0.88 6.70 0.21
CA GLU A 197 1.60 5.45 0.51
C GLU A 197 3.04 5.66 1.04
N PRO A 198 3.22 6.51 2.06
CA PRO A 198 4.52 6.63 2.71
C PRO A 198 4.94 5.31 3.36
N GLY A 199 6.25 5.04 3.44
CA GLY A 199 6.76 3.81 4.02
C GLY A 199 8.07 3.97 4.78
N ILE A 200 8.40 2.96 5.58
CA ILE A 200 9.73 2.74 6.17
C ILE A 200 10.13 1.31 5.82
N TYR A 201 11.38 1.14 5.38
CA TYR A 201 11.92 -0.12 4.89
C TYR A 201 13.26 -0.39 5.58
N GLU A 202 13.33 -1.41 6.42
CA GLU A 202 14.52 -1.81 7.18
C GLU A 202 15.10 -3.08 6.58
N GLU A 203 16.22 -2.94 5.87
CA GLU A 203 16.85 -4.03 5.12
C GLU A 203 17.13 -5.25 6.03
N GLY A 204 16.63 -6.41 5.60
CA GLY A 204 16.77 -7.68 6.32
C GLY A 204 15.82 -7.84 7.52
N GLU A 205 14.94 -6.88 7.80
CA GLU A 205 14.07 -6.91 8.97
C GLU A 205 12.57 -6.81 8.62
N PHE A 206 12.11 -5.67 8.10
CA PHE A 206 10.68 -5.43 7.81
C PHE A 206 10.45 -4.19 6.95
N GLY A 207 9.23 -4.03 6.45
CA GLY A 207 8.72 -2.85 5.76
C GLY A 207 7.24 -2.62 6.07
#